data_54e2738d765d3568768f15d1593b569c
#
_entry.id   54e2738d765d3568768f15d1593b569c
#
_cell.length_a   1.000
_cell.length_b   1.000
_cell.length_c   1.000
_cell.angle_alpha   90.00
_cell.angle_beta   90.00
_cell.angle_gamma   90.00
#
_symmetry.space_group_name_H-M   'P 1'
#
loop_
_entity.id
_entity.type
_entity.pdbx_description
1 polymer ?
#
loop_
_entity_poly.entity_id
_entity_poly.type
_entity_poly.pdbx_seq_one_letter_code
_entity_poly.pdbx_strand_id
1 'polypeptide(L)'
;MAKEISGYIKLQIMGGQANPAPPVGPALGQRGINIMEFCKAFNEKTKAFAGKPIPVIITVYKDKKFDFEIKSPPASHFIKEAAKLKSGSKEPGRSIAGSITKKQAEEIATQKMKDLNAHDLEQAVKIIAGSARSMGIQVKD
;
A
#
# COMPACT_ATOMS: atom_id res chain seq x y z
N MET A 1 15.45 22.60 14.98
CA MET A 1 14.28 23.36 14.51
C MET A 1 13.39 22.47 13.68
N ALA A 2 12.08 22.56 13.88
CA ALA A 2 11.14 21.85 13.03
C ALA A 2 11.15 22.47 11.62
N LYS A 3 11.31 21.64 10.60
CA LYS A 3 11.25 22.09 9.22
C LYS A 3 9.78 22.34 8.83
N GLU A 4 9.55 23.43 8.12
CA GLU A 4 8.20 23.71 7.63
C GLU A 4 7.82 22.75 6.50
N ILE A 5 6.70 22.08 6.68
CA ILE A 5 6.18 21.11 5.70
C ILE A 5 5.45 21.87 4.60
N SER A 6 5.87 21.66 3.36
CA SER A 6 5.19 22.18 2.18
C SER A 6 3.99 21.35 1.78
N GLY A 7 4.06 20.05 1.98
CA GLY A 7 2.96 19.15 1.66
C GLY A 7 3.36 17.68 1.75
N TYR A 8 2.40 16.82 1.43
CA TYR A 8 2.58 15.38 1.43
C TYR A 8 2.28 14.83 0.04
N ILE A 9 3.02 13.78 -0.34
CA ILE A 9 2.78 13.03 -1.56
C ILE A 9 2.57 11.58 -1.16
N LYS A 10 1.46 10.98 -1.60
CA LYS A 10 1.16 9.57 -1.35
C LYS A 10 1.23 8.82 -2.67
N LEU A 11 2.07 7.81 -2.72
CA LEU A 11 2.28 6.99 -3.92
C LEU A 11 2.25 5.52 -3.57
N GLN A 12 1.97 4.69 -4.56
CA GLN A 12 2.08 3.25 -4.48
C GLN A 12 3.04 2.80 -5.58
N ILE A 13 4.19 2.26 -5.19
CA ILE A 13 5.27 1.91 -6.10
C ILE A 13 5.67 0.46 -5.85
N MET A 14 5.98 -0.28 -6.90
CA MET A 14 6.50 -1.64 -6.76
C MET A 14 7.85 -1.63 -6.06
N GLY A 15 8.01 -2.47 -5.05
CA GLY A 15 9.24 -2.54 -4.27
C GLY A 15 10.48 -2.80 -5.13
N GLY A 16 11.51 -2.02 -4.93
CA GLY A 16 12.76 -2.13 -5.69
C GLY A 16 12.70 -1.66 -7.13
N GLN A 17 11.56 -1.13 -7.59
CA GLN A 17 11.34 -0.74 -8.99
C GLN A 17 10.95 0.73 -9.17
N ALA A 18 11.28 1.59 -8.22
CA ALA A 18 11.05 3.01 -8.37
C ALA A 18 11.94 3.58 -9.48
N ASN A 19 11.34 4.33 -10.39
CA ASN A 19 12.03 4.98 -11.50
C ASN A 19 11.38 6.33 -11.82
N PRO A 20 12.02 7.19 -12.62
CA PRO A 20 11.47 8.50 -12.98
C PRO A 20 10.22 8.46 -13.86
N ALA A 21 9.83 7.30 -14.37
CA ALA A 21 8.63 7.16 -15.19
C ALA A 21 7.35 7.37 -14.35
N PRO A 22 6.21 7.74 -14.98
CA PRO A 22 4.96 7.84 -14.24
C PRO A 22 4.65 6.56 -13.44
N PRO A 23 4.07 6.66 -12.22
CA PRO A 23 3.53 7.89 -11.61
C PRO A 23 4.53 8.69 -10.77
N VAL A 24 5.76 8.22 -10.60
CA VAL A 24 6.74 8.81 -9.68
C VAL A 24 7.23 10.18 -10.15
N GLY A 25 7.69 10.26 -11.41
CA GLY A 25 8.27 11.47 -11.99
C GLY A 25 7.36 12.69 -11.89
N PRO A 26 6.14 12.64 -12.46
CA PRO A 26 5.21 13.76 -12.40
C PRO A 26 4.84 14.19 -10.98
N ALA A 27 4.61 13.24 -10.08
CA ALA A 27 4.21 13.53 -8.70
C ALA A 27 5.31 14.26 -7.93
N LEU A 28 6.55 13.82 -8.06
CA LEU A 28 7.70 14.44 -7.40
C LEU A 28 8.14 15.72 -8.10
N GLY A 29 8.08 15.75 -9.43
CA GLY A 29 8.45 16.92 -10.23
C GLY A 29 7.63 18.15 -9.90
N GLN A 30 6.34 18.00 -9.66
CA GLN A 30 5.45 19.10 -9.27
C GLN A 30 5.88 19.77 -7.96
N ARG A 31 6.54 19.04 -7.10
CA ARG A 31 7.01 19.53 -5.79
C ARG A 31 8.49 19.95 -5.81
N GLY A 32 9.18 19.78 -6.94
CA GLY A 32 10.57 20.17 -7.09
C GLY A 32 11.57 19.28 -6.34
N ILE A 33 11.21 18.03 -6.08
CA ILE A 33 12.06 17.06 -5.37
C ILE A 33 13.00 16.37 -6.35
N ASN A 34 14.18 15.99 -5.88
CA ASN A 34 15.12 15.19 -6.66
C ASN A 34 14.61 13.77 -6.81
N ILE A 35 14.09 13.44 -7.99
CA ILE A 35 13.47 12.16 -8.32
C ILE A 35 14.47 11.00 -8.20
N MET A 36 15.69 11.18 -8.68
CA MET A 36 16.70 10.12 -8.67
C MET A 36 17.14 9.74 -7.25
N GLU A 37 17.29 10.74 -6.39
CA GLU A 37 17.63 10.53 -4.98
C GLU A 37 16.54 9.73 -4.26
N PHE A 38 15.27 10.10 -4.48
CA PHE A 38 14.15 9.37 -3.94
C PHE A 38 14.13 7.92 -4.44
N CYS A 39 14.27 7.70 -5.75
CA CYS A 39 14.24 6.35 -6.33
C CYS A 39 15.33 5.46 -5.74
N LYS A 40 16.54 5.97 -5.59
CA LYS A 40 17.65 5.20 -4.99
C LYS A 40 17.32 4.82 -3.54
N ALA A 41 16.93 5.79 -2.73
CA ALA A 41 16.62 5.56 -1.31
C ALA A 41 15.44 4.60 -1.13
N PHE A 42 14.38 4.76 -1.93
CA PHE A 42 13.23 3.87 -1.91
C PHE A 42 13.61 2.44 -2.31
N ASN A 43 14.36 2.28 -3.41
CA ASN A 43 14.77 0.96 -3.87
C ASN A 43 15.64 0.24 -2.84
N GLU A 44 16.54 0.94 -2.18
CA GLU A 44 17.35 0.36 -1.10
C GLU A 44 16.51 -0.14 0.07
N LYS A 45 15.55 0.67 0.51
CA LYS A 45 14.67 0.31 1.63
C LYS A 45 13.67 -0.80 1.29
N THR A 46 13.30 -0.94 0.02
CA THR A 46 12.27 -1.90 -0.41
C THR A 46 12.84 -3.14 -1.09
N LYS A 47 14.13 -3.38 -1.04
CA LYS A 47 14.75 -4.59 -1.61
C LYS A 47 14.10 -5.88 -1.10
N ALA A 48 13.75 -5.93 0.18
CA ALA A 48 13.10 -7.08 0.80
C ALA A 48 11.67 -7.32 0.31
N PHE A 49 11.05 -6.31 -0.29
CA PHE A 49 9.66 -6.34 -0.77
C PHE A 49 9.58 -6.28 -2.30
N ALA A 50 10.62 -6.70 -2.99
CA ALA A 50 10.67 -6.67 -4.46
C ALA A 50 9.47 -7.40 -5.06
N GLY A 51 8.83 -6.78 -6.04
CA GLY A 51 7.65 -7.34 -6.71
C GLY A 51 6.32 -7.12 -6.01
N LYS A 52 6.31 -6.50 -4.80
CA LYS A 52 5.07 -6.16 -4.08
C LYS A 52 4.81 -4.65 -4.18
N PRO A 53 3.54 -4.23 -4.32
CA PRO A 53 3.23 -2.80 -4.29
C PRO A 53 3.44 -2.26 -2.87
N ILE A 54 4.22 -1.21 -2.76
CA ILE A 54 4.55 -0.59 -1.47
C ILE A 54 3.98 0.83 -1.45
N PRO A 55 3.04 1.13 -0.54
CA PRO A 55 2.58 2.50 -0.34
C PRO A 55 3.67 3.31 0.34
N VAL A 56 3.90 4.51 -0.14
CA VAL A 56 4.87 5.44 0.45
C VAL A 56 4.22 6.80 0.67
N ILE A 57 4.50 7.40 1.81
CA ILE A 57 4.08 8.76 2.13
C ILE A 57 5.34 9.62 2.18
N ILE A 58 5.41 10.59 1.29
CA ILE A 58 6.56 11.49 1.19
C ILE A 58 6.17 12.83 1.80
N THR A 59 6.93 13.27 2.79
CA THR A 59 6.78 14.60 3.39
C THR A 59 7.75 15.55 2.71
N VAL A 60 7.22 16.60 2.10
CA VAL A 60 8.00 17.61 1.37
C VAL A 60 8.13 18.85 2.24
N TYR A 61 9.35 19.35 2.39
CA TYR A 61 9.65 20.56 3.14
C TYR A 61 9.84 21.76 2.21
N LYS A 62 9.70 22.96 2.74
CA LYS A 62 9.87 24.20 1.95
C LYS A 62 11.26 24.37 1.34
N ASP A 63 12.29 23.77 1.95
CA ASP A 63 13.66 23.80 1.45
C ASP A 63 13.93 22.77 0.33
N LYS A 64 12.87 22.18 -0.24
CA LYS A 64 12.91 21.13 -1.28
C LYS A 64 13.53 19.82 -0.82
N LYS A 65 13.72 19.64 0.47
CA LYS A 65 14.11 18.35 1.07
C LYS A 65 12.86 17.52 1.29
N PHE A 66 13.07 16.22 1.44
CA PHE A 66 11.97 15.29 1.66
C PHE A 66 12.38 14.20 2.65
N ASP A 67 11.38 13.69 3.36
CA ASP A 67 11.46 12.45 4.10
C ASP A 67 10.34 11.54 3.60
N PHE A 68 10.52 10.23 3.71
CA PHE A 68 9.47 9.30 3.30
C PHE A 68 9.32 8.16 4.28
N GLU A 69 8.08 7.68 4.39
CA GLU A 69 7.72 6.55 5.23
C GLU A 69 7.11 5.46 4.36
N ILE A 70 7.59 4.24 4.55
CA ILE A 70 7.11 3.06 3.84
C ILE A 70 6.08 2.35 4.70
N LYS A 71 4.92 2.06 4.11
CA LYS A 71 3.87 1.27 4.75
C LYS A 71 3.93 -0.17 4.27
N SER A 72 3.20 -1.06 4.94
CA SER A 72 3.03 -2.44 4.47
C SER A 72 2.24 -2.47 3.16
N PRO A 73 2.37 -3.52 2.33
CA PRO A 73 1.59 -3.64 1.10
C PRO A 73 0.09 -3.44 1.34
N PRO A 74 -0.69 -2.94 0.35
CA PRO A 74 -2.11 -2.70 0.53
C PRO A 74 -2.87 -3.98 0.87
N ALA A 75 -3.93 -3.88 1.66
CA ALA A 75 -4.80 -5.02 1.99
C ALA A 75 -5.34 -5.70 0.73
N SER A 76 -5.65 -4.93 -0.32
CA SER A 76 -6.10 -5.47 -1.59
C SER A 76 -5.10 -6.43 -2.24
N HIS A 77 -3.82 -6.14 -2.14
CA HIS A 77 -2.77 -7.02 -2.65
C HIS A 77 -2.77 -8.37 -1.92
N PHE A 78 -2.79 -8.35 -0.60
CA PHE A 78 -2.83 -9.58 0.21
C PHE A 78 -4.10 -10.39 -0.05
N ILE A 79 -5.24 -9.73 -0.19
CA ILE A 79 -6.52 -10.41 -0.46
C ILE A 79 -6.50 -11.08 -1.83
N LYS A 80 -6.01 -10.42 -2.85
CA LYS A 80 -5.86 -11.00 -4.20
C LYS A 80 -4.90 -12.19 -4.19
N GLU A 81 -3.80 -12.09 -3.50
CA GLU A 81 -2.82 -13.16 -3.37
C GLU A 81 -3.42 -14.38 -2.66
N ALA A 82 -4.14 -14.17 -1.56
CA ALA A 82 -4.81 -15.22 -0.82
C ALA A 82 -5.90 -15.92 -1.62
N ALA A 83 -6.66 -15.15 -2.41
CA ALA A 83 -7.71 -15.67 -3.30
C ALA A 83 -7.14 -16.23 -4.63
N LYS A 84 -5.84 -16.07 -4.88
CA LYS A 84 -5.17 -16.48 -6.13
C LYS A 84 -5.77 -15.81 -7.38
N LEU A 85 -6.12 -14.54 -7.25
CA LEU A 85 -6.73 -13.76 -8.33
C LEU A 85 -5.77 -12.65 -8.80
N LYS A 86 -5.83 -12.34 -10.09
CA LYS A 86 -5.09 -11.20 -10.65
C LYS A 86 -5.78 -9.87 -10.37
N SER A 87 -7.10 -9.88 -10.32
CA SER A 87 -7.90 -8.68 -10.03
C SER A 87 -9.17 -9.08 -9.28
N GLY A 88 -9.78 -8.09 -8.62
CA GLY A 88 -11.07 -8.29 -7.97
C GLY A 88 -12.21 -8.38 -8.99
N SER A 89 -13.45 -8.44 -8.50
CA SER A 89 -14.64 -8.47 -9.34
C SER A 89 -14.78 -7.17 -10.16
N LYS A 90 -15.27 -7.31 -11.38
CA LYS A 90 -15.64 -6.15 -12.19
C LYS A 90 -16.91 -5.47 -11.68
N GLU A 91 -17.78 -6.22 -11.03
CA GLU A 91 -19.03 -5.75 -10.45
C GLU A 91 -19.15 -6.15 -8.97
N PRO A 92 -18.37 -5.50 -8.08
CA PRO A 92 -18.44 -5.81 -6.64
C PRO A 92 -19.87 -5.58 -6.11
N GLY A 93 -20.35 -6.52 -5.31
CA GLY A 93 -21.70 -6.48 -4.79
C GLY A 93 -22.75 -7.19 -5.66
N ARG A 94 -22.43 -7.45 -6.92
CA ARG A 94 -23.31 -8.22 -7.84
C ARG A 94 -22.71 -9.58 -8.15
N SER A 95 -21.42 -9.64 -8.45
CA SER A 95 -20.73 -10.88 -8.74
C SER A 95 -19.57 -11.10 -7.78
N ILE A 96 -19.32 -12.36 -7.45
CA ILE A 96 -18.21 -12.76 -6.58
C ILE A 96 -17.10 -13.33 -7.46
N ALA A 97 -15.91 -12.69 -7.42
CA ALA A 97 -14.77 -13.12 -8.20
C ALA A 97 -14.02 -14.30 -7.56
N GLY A 98 -14.10 -14.44 -6.24
CA GLY A 98 -13.43 -15.49 -5.51
C GLY A 98 -13.76 -15.44 -4.02
N SER A 99 -13.05 -16.24 -3.24
CA SER A 99 -13.26 -16.28 -1.79
C SER A 99 -11.95 -16.54 -1.05
N ILE A 100 -11.89 -16.06 0.19
CA ILE A 100 -10.82 -16.37 1.14
C ILE A 100 -11.43 -16.95 2.40
N THR A 101 -10.65 -17.70 3.16
CA THR A 101 -11.10 -18.23 4.44
C THR A 101 -10.90 -17.18 5.54
N LYS A 102 -11.63 -17.32 6.63
CA LYS A 102 -11.46 -16.47 7.81
C LYS A 102 -10.01 -16.55 8.33
N LYS A 103 -9.41 -17.73 8.29
CA LYS A 103 -8.01 -17.92 8.68
C LYS A 103 -7.05 -17.11 7.82
N GLN A 104 -7.27 -17.08 6.51
CA GLN A 104 -6.48 -16.23 5.60
C GLN A 104 -6.65 -14.74 5.90
N ALA A 105 -7.87 -14.32 6.24
CA ALA A 105 -8.13 -12.94 6.66
C ALA A 105 -7.39 -12.61 7.97
N GLU A 106 -7.30 -13.55 8.91
CA GLU A 106 -6.54 -13.38 10.15
C GLU A 106 -5.04 -13.23 9.88
N GLU A 107 -4.49 -14.02 8.97
CA GLU A 107 -3.09 -13.93 8.57
C GLU A 107 -2.78 -12.56 7.94
N ILE A 108 -3.64 -12.08 7.05
CA ILE A 108 -3.52 -10.75 6.43
C ILE A 108 -3.59 -9.66 7.49
N ALA A 109 -4.56 -9.74 8.39
CA ALA A 109 -4.72 -8.78 9.47
C ALA A 109 -3.49 -8.73 10.39
N THR A 110 -2.90 -9.87 10.70
CA THR A 110 -1.67 -9.95 11.50
C THR A 110 -0.50 -9.25 10.83
N GLN A 111 -0.32 -9.47 9.54
CA GLN A 111 0.76 -8.83 8.77
C GLN A 111 0.60 -7.31 8.68
N LYS A 112 -0.64 -6.83 8.64
CA LYS A 112 -0.95 -5.41 8.46
C LYS A 112 -1.28 -4.69 9.78
N MET A 113 -1.25 -5.38 10.90
CA MET A 113 -1.69 -4.86 12.20
C MET A 113 -1.02 -3.54 12.59
N LYS A 114 0.26 -3.38 12.27
CA LYS A 114 1.03 -2.16 12.57
C LYS A 114 0.52 -0.92 11.83
N ASP A 115 -0.14 -1.08 10.69
CA ASP A 115 -0.67 0.01 9.88
C ASP A 115 -2.17 0.22 10.10
N LEU A 116 -2.81 -0.65 10.87
CA LEU A 116 -4.23 -0.57 11.15
C LEU A 116 -4.48 0.12 12.49
N ASN A 117 -5.62 0.79 12.61
CA ASN A 117 -6.07 1.40 13.85
C ASN A 117 -6.96 0.47 14.69
N ALA A 118 -6.92 -0.82 14.41
CA ALA A 118 -7.66 -1.82 15.16
C ALA A 118 -7.05 -2.06 16.54
N HIS A 119 -7.90 -2.24 17.54
CA HIS A 119 -7.46 -2.48 18.92
C HIS A 119 -7.01 -3.93 19.15
N ASP A 120 -7.59 -4.88 18.41
CA ASP A 120 -7.28 -6.30 18.52
C ASP A 120 -7.37 -6.99 17.15
N LEU A 121 -6.98 -8.27 17.10
CA LEU A 121 -6.97 -9.04 15.87
C LEU A 121 -8.39 -9.22 15.29
N GLU A 122 -9.39 -9.41 16.14
CA GLU A 122 -10.77 -9.59 15.70
C GLU A 122 -11.28 -8.37 14.94
N GLN A 123 -11.00 -7.17 15.44
CA GLN A 123 -11.35 -5.93 14.77
C GLN A 123 -10.58 -5.76 13.46
N ALA A 124 -9.31 -6.12 13.44
CA ALA A 124 -8.49 -6.10 12.24
C ALA A 124 -9.05 -7.04 11.15
N VAL A 125 -9.52 -8.22 11.54
CA VAL A 125 -10.15 -9.19 10.62
C VAL A 125 -11.42 -8.58 10.00
N LYS A 126 -12.22 -7.85 10.76
CA LYS A 126 -13.40 -7.15 10.24
C LYS A 126 -13.04 -6.10 9.19
N ILE A 127 -11.95 -5.36 9.40
CA ILE A 127 -11.45 -4.38 8.44
C ILE A 127 -11.06 -5.08 7.13
N ILE A 128 -10.31 -6.17 7.22
CA ILE A 128 -9.88 -6.94 6.05
C ILE A 128 -11.09 -7.56 5.34
N ALA A 129 -12.05 -8.10 6.07
CA ALA A 129 -13.28 -8.65 5.49
C ALA A 129 -14.09 -7.60 4.72
N GLY A 130 -14.16 -6.38 5.26
CA GLY A 130 -14.81 -5.25 4.56
C GLY A 130 -14.10 -4.88 3.25
N SER A 131 -12.78 -4.87 3.27
CA SER A 131 -11.98 -4.62 2.05
C SER A 131 -12.20 -5.72 1.01
N ALA A 132 -12.21 -6.98 1.44
CA ALA A 132 -12.48 -8.13 0.55
C ALA A 132 -13.88 -8.02 -0.08
N ARG A 133 -14.88 -7.67 0.71
CA ARG A 133 -16.24 -7.49 0.25
C ARG A 133 -16.33 -6.40 -0.82
N SER A 134 -15.63 -5.29 -0.63
CA SER A 134 -15.59 -4.19 -1.62
C SER A 134 -14.92 -4.60 -2.93
N MET A 135 -14.10 -5.64 -2.91
CA MET A 135 -13.44 -6.19 -4.10
C MET A 135 -14.23 -7.31 -4.77
N GLY A 136 -15.39 -7.66 -4.23
CA GLY A 136 -16.18 -8.80 -4.73
C GLY A 136 -15.60 -10.16 -4.33
N ILE A 137 -14.89 -10.22 -3.21
CA ILE A 137 -14.31 -11.45 -2.65
C ILE A 137 -15.04 -11.78 -1.36
N GLN A 138 -15.53 -13.01 -1.27
CA GLN A 138 -16.26 -13.48 -0.10
C GLN A 138 -15.29 -14.04 0.94
N VAL A 139 -15.54 -13.72 2.21
CA VAL A 139 -14.82 -14.34 3.33
C VAL A 139 -15.68 -15.49 3.84
N LYS A 140 -15.15 -16.70 3.82
CA LYS A 140 -15.80 -17.93 4.30
C LYS A 140 -15.19 -18.39 5.62
N ASP A 141 -15.98 -18.99 6.45
CA ASP A 141 -15.51 -19.58 7.71
C ASP A 141 -14.63 -20.82 7.49
#